data_af3e0c9e192021383c20d7c38215b6df
#
_entry.id   af3e0c9e192021383c20d7c38215b6df
#
_cell.length_a   1.000
_cell.length_b   1.000
_cell.length_c   1.000
_cell.angle_alpha   90.00
_cell.angle_beta   90.00
_cell.angle_gamma   90.00
#
_symmetry.space_group_name_H-M   'P 1'
#
loop_
_entity.id
_entity.type
_entity.pdbx_description
1 polymer ?
#
loop_
_entity_poly.entity_id
_entity_poly.type
_entity_poly.pdbx_seq_one_letter_code
_entity_poly.pdbx_strand_id
1 'polypeptide(L)'
;MKNIRFGLCIPAFLFALFCTQQASPQGYVKLNVPYALVGVVNPAVEFAISPKSTLQTDIVISPWKSINEKHMLFAIFMGEYRRFFKEHNRGWYLGANIGMMAFDMSKPYIENWRLKFENRYCKGYGMMIGLCAGYEYQFGERWLLDAYVGWAWMDSHYNGYSFDGEIDMNPHRPVQPKHPDPFNGSSEWYPNKIGVSIGYRIFQPKRKTPDL
;
A
#
# COMPACT_ATOMS: atom_id res chain seq x y z
N MET A 1 -8.17 -7.16 -38.78
CA MET A 1 -7.14 -7.55 -37.77
C MET A 1 -6.17 -6.39 -37.60
N LYS A 2 -6.32 -5.54 -36.58
CA LYS A 2 -5.38 -4.45 -36.26
C LYS A 2 -4.74 -4.77 -34.91
N ASN A 3 -3.44 -5.07 -34.93
CA ASN A 3 -2.63 -5.31 -33.75
C ASN A 3 -2.43 -4.01 -32.98
N ILE A 4 -2.98 -3.92 -31.78
CA ILE A 4 -2.70 -2.83 -30.85
C ILE A 4 -1.43 -3.20 -30.08
N ARG A 5 -0.30 -2.61 -30.50
CA ARG A 5 0.99 -2.63 -29.77
C ARG A 5 0.99 -1.49 -28.74
N PHE A 6 0.30 -1.63 -27.62
CA PHE A 6 0.27 -0.62 -26.55
C PHE A 6 1.05 -1.03 -25.27
N GLY A 7 1.81 -2.12 -25.31
CA GLY A 7 2.37 -2.73 -24.09
C GLY A 7 3.78 -2.31 -23.69
N LEU A 8 4.54 -1.53 -24.49
CA LEU A 8 5.97 -1.34 -24.21
C LEU A 8 6.43 0.10 -23.87
N CYS A 9 5.56 1.09 -23.92
CA CYS A 9 5.96 2.49 -23.72
C CYS A 9 5.90 2.95 -22.24
N ILE A 10 5.14 2.29 -21.40
CA ILE A 10 4.95 2.71 -19.99
C ILE A 10 6.19 2.45 -19.12
N PRO A 11 6.87 1.29 -19.19
CA PRO A 11 8.08 1.07 -18.39
C PRO A 11 9.27 1.92 -18.81
N ALA A 12 9.39 2.27 -20.09
CA ALA A 12 10.47 3.12 -20.59
C ALA A 12 10.32 4.59 -20.13
N PHE A 13 9.11 5.10 -20.01
CA PHE A 13 8.84 6.46 -19.54
C PHE A 13 9.11 6.61 -18.04
N LEU A 14 8.78 5.60 -17.24
CA LEU A 14 9.14 5.55 -15.82
C LEU A 14 10.65 5.47 -15.60
N PHE A 15 11.38 4.76 -16.46
CA PHE A 15 12.84 4.67 -16.36
C PHE A 15 13.55 5.95 -16.77
N ALA A 16 13.02 6.70 -17.74
CA ALA A 16 13.58 7.96 -18.20
C ALA A 16 13.46 9.10 -17.19
N LEU A 17 12.47 9.09 -16.31
CA LEU A 17 12.32 10.06 -15.21
C LEU A 17 13.38 9.93 -14.12
N PHE A 18 14.08 8.80 -14.04
CA PHE A 18 15.18 8.58 -13.09
C PHE A 18 16.53 9.13 -13.53
N CYS A 19 16.67 9.58 -14.78
CA CYS A 19 17.99 9.96 -15.35
C CYS A 19 18.34 11.45 -15.30
N THR A 20 17.51 12.32 -14.75
CA THR A 20 17.78 13.77 -14.81
C THR A 20 17.79 14.46 -13.47
N GLN A 21 18.69 14.06 -12.56
CA GLN A 21 19.26 15.02 -11.61
C GLN A 21 20.47 14.41 -10.88
N GLN A 22 21.56 15.16 -10.77
CA GLN A 22 22.78 14.84 -10.00
C GLN A 22 22.57 14.89 -8.47
N ALA A 23 21.47 14.36 -7.97
CA ALA A 23 21.34 14.02 -6.57
C ALA A 23 21.73 12.54 -6.45
N SER A 24 22.84 12.25 -5.77
CA SER A 24 23.18 10.87 -5.44
C SER A 24 21.99 10.23 -4.73
N PRO A 25 21.31 9.25 -5.33
CA PRO A 25 20.05 8.76 -4.79
C PRO A 25 20.32 8.09 -3.43
N GLN A 26 19.77 8.65 -2.36
CA GLN A 26 19.66 7.91 -1.12
C GLN A 26 18.48 6.96 -1.25
N GLY A 27 18.73 5.67 -0.96
CA GLY A 27 17.69 4.65 -1.02
C GLY A 27 17.61 3.89 0.30
N TYR A 28 16.40 3.61 0.73
CA TYR A 28 16.08 2.82 1.91
C TYR A 28 15.22 1.62 1.54
N VAL A 29 15.52 0.48 2.15
CA VAL A 29 14.59 -0.64 2.26
C VAL A 29 13.95 -0.55 3.65
N LYS A 30 12.63 -0.69 3.72
CA LYS A 30 11.86 -0.56 4.95
C LYS A 30 11.01 -1.81 5.20
N LEU A 31 10.70 -2.05 6.46
CA LEU A 31 9.77 -3.09 6.89
C LEU A 31 8.85 -2.52 7.97
N ASN A 32 7.56 -2.72 7.82
CA ASN A 32 6.58 -2.35 8.84
C ASN A 32 6.62 -3.34 10.00
N VAL A 33 7.02 -2.87 11.17
CA VAL A 33 7.24 -3.71 12.35
C VAL A 33 5.93 -4.30 12.90
N PRO A 34 4.86 -3.53 13.15
CA PRO A 34 3.56 -4.06 13.57
C PRO A 34 3.03 -5.16 12.64
N TYR A 35 3.13 -5.00 11.33
CA TYR A 35 2.68 -6.01 10.38
C TYR A 35 3.53 -7.28 10.46
N ALA A 36 4.84 -7.14 10.55
CA ALA A 36 5.75 -8.28 10.68
C ALA A 36 5.45 -9.11 11.94
N LEU A 37 5.10 -8.47 13.06
CA LEU A 37 4.77 -9.16 14.32
C LEU A 37 3.50 -10.01 14.22
N VAL A 38 2.56 -9.65 13.34
CA VAL A 38 1.34 -10.43 13.09
C VAL A 38 1.45 -11.30 11.84
N GLY A 39 2.65 -11.48 11.28
CA GLY A 39 2.90 -12.34 10.13
C GLY A 39 2.38 -11.78 8.79
N VAL A 40 2.14 -10.47 8.72
CA VAL A 40 1.85 -9.75 7.48
C VAL A 40 3.15 -9.13 6.97
N VAL A 41 3.50 -9.43 5.73
CA VAL A 41 4.76 -8.96 5.13
C VAL A 41 4.50 -7.61 4.43
N ASN A 42 5.27 -6.58 4.81
CA ASN A 42 5.17 -5.26 4.19
C ASN A 42 6.56 -4.63 3.93
N PRO A 43 7.29 -5.13 2.93
CA PRO A 43 8.50 -4.48 2.47
C PRO A 43 8.18 -3.22 1.68
N ALA A 44 9.04 -2.21 1.83
CA ALA A 44 9.00 -0.99 1.05
C ALA A 44 10.39 -0.59 0.59
N VAL A 45 10.44 0.12 -0.53
CA VAL A 45 11.65 0.75 -1.06
C VAL A 45 11.37 2.24 -1.25
N GLU A 46 12.23 3.09 -0.74
CA GLU A 46 12.10 4.52 -0.86
C GLU A 46 13.38 5.14 -1.44
N PHE A 47 13.21 6.05 -2.39
CA PHE A 47 14.29 6.77 -3.05
C PHE A 47 14.09 8.28 -2.97
N ALA A 48 15.14 9.01 -2.63
CA ALA A 48 15.16 10.46 -2.72
C ALA A 48 15.19 10.88 -4.19
N ILE A 49 14.22 11.70 -4.61
CA ILE A 49 14.12 12.25 -5.97
C ILE A 49 14.39 13.74 -6.01
N SER A 50 14.38 14.41 -4.85
CA SER A 50 14.77 15.82 -4.71
C SER A 50 15.23 16.09 -3.28
N PRO A 51 15.79 17.27 -2.96
CA PRO A 51 16.21 17.63 -1.60
C PRO A 51 15.11 17.54 -0.54
N LYS A 52 13.85 17.56 -0.95
CA LYS A 52 12.70 17.51 -0.03
C LYS A 52 11.65 16.48 -0.43
N SER A 53 11.90 15.64 -1.42
CA SER A 53 10.89 14.68 -1.87
C SER A 53 11.49 13.31 -2.09
N THR A 54 10.66 12.30 -1.79
CA THR A 54 10.96 10.90 -2.05
C THR A 54 9.82 10.23 -2.80
N LEU A 55 10.14 9.13 -3.43
CA LEU A 55 9.18 8.19 -4.00
C LEU A 55 9.33 6.86 -3.29
N GLN A 56 8.25 6.34 -2.76
CA GLN A 56 8.20 5.03 -2.12
C GLN A 56 7.29 4.08 -2.88
N THR A 57 7.68 2.82 -2.90
CA THR A 57 6.82 1.72 -3.33
C THR A 57 6.79 0.70 -2.21
N ASP A 58 5.60 0.17 -1.90
CA ASP A 58 5.43 -0.88 -0.90
C ASP A 58 4.44 -1.95 -1.35
N ILE A 59 4.62 -3.14 -0.79
CA ILE A 59 3.73 -4.28 -0.99
C ILE A 59 3.30 -4.76 0.40
N VAL A 60 2.01 -4.96 0.60
CA VAL A 60 1.48 -5.62 1.80
C VAL A 60 0.92 -6.96 1.41
N ILE A 61 1.32 -8.02 2.07
CA ILE A 61 0.82 -9.38 1.84
C ILE A 61 0.41 -9.99 3.17
N SER A 62 -0.87 -10.28 3.30
CA SER A 62 -1.40 -11.12 4.37
C SER A 62 -1.61 -12.53 3.84
N PRO A 63 -0.88 -13.54 4.33
CA PRO A 63 -1.00 -14.92 3.86
C PRO A 63 -2.13 -15.70 4.56
N TRP A 64 -2.85 -15.08 5.46
CA TRP A 64 -3.77 -15.74 6.35
C TRP A 64 -5.09 -16.12 5.64
N LYS A 65 -5.25 -17.39 5.32
CA LYS A 65 -6.52 -17.93 4.80
C LYS A 65 -7.59 -18.03 5.87
N SER A 66 -7.18 -18.23 7.13
CA SER A 66 -8.09 -18.30 8.25
C SER A 66 -7.43 -17.82 9.53
N ILE A 67 -7.94 -16.74 10.08
CA ILE A 67 -7.67 -16.30 11.45
C ILE A 67 -8.99 -16.45 12.21
N ASN A 68 -9.05 -17.32 13.22
CA ASN A 68 -10.28 -17.63 13.92
C ASN A 68 -11.44 -17.98 12.97
N GLU A 69 -11.19 -18.88 12.02
CA GLU A 69 -12.15 -19.31 11.00
C GLU A 69 -12.57 -18.22 10.00
N LYS A 70 -11.91 -17.07 9.98
CA LYS A 70 -12.21 -15.95 9.09
C LYS A 70 -11.09 -15.73 8.06
N HIS A 71 -11.49 -15.37 6.86
CA HIS A 71 -10.55 -15.09 5.78
C HIS A 71 -9.89 -13.71 5.99
N MET A 72 -8.57 -13.65 5.84
CA MET A 72 -7.75 -12.45 5.93
C MET A 72 -6.61 -12.46 4.90
N LEU A 73 -6.91 -12.99 3.71
CA LEU A 73 -5.96 -13.06 2.60
C LEU A 73 -6.06 -11.79 1.76
N PHE A 74 -5.00 -11.02 1.68
CA PHE A 74 -4.97 -9.86 0.78
C PHE A 74 -3.55 -9.52 0.34
N ALA A 75 -3.46 -8.87 -0.81
CA ALA A 75 -2.24 -8.29 -1.33
C ALA A 75 -2.52 -6.86 -1.79
N ILE A 76 -1.68 -5.92 -1.35
CA ILE A 76 -1.76 -4.51 -1.74
C ILE A 76 -0.43 -4.12 -2.36
N PHE A 77 -0.47 -3.45 -3.50
CA PHE A 77 0.66 -2.77 -4.10
C PHE A 77 0.40 -1.28 -4.08
N MET A 78 1.36 -0.47 -3.62
CA MET A 78 1.19 0.96 -3.45
C MET A 78 2.42 1.73 -3.91
N GLY A 79 2.18 2.84 -4.62
CA GLY A 79 3.16 3.88 -4.91
C GLY A 79 2.80 5.15 -4.15
N GLU A 80 3.79 5.83 -3.60
CA GLU A 80 3.60 7.01 -2.76
C GLU A 80 4.67 8.06 -3.06
N TYR A 81 4.23 9.27 -3.34
CA TYR A 81 5.07 10.46 -3.37
C TYR A 81 5.01 11.15 -2.00
N ARG A 82 6.19 11.49 -1.43
CA ARG A 82 6.32 12.13 -0.12
C ARG A 82 7.02 13.49 -0.27
N ARG A 83 6.48 14.49 0.40
CA ARG A 83 7.05 15.83 0.49
C ARG A 83 7.39 16.15 1.93
N PHE A 84 8.66 16.34 2.21
CA PHE A 84 9.19 16.70 3.52
C PHE A 84 9.22 18.20 3.72
N PHE A 85 8.97 18.65 4.94
CA PHE A 85 9.02 20.07 5.28
C PHE A 85 10.45 20.58 5.36
N LYS A 86 11.40 19.74 5.79
CA LYS A 86 12.83 20.05 5.88
C LYS A 86 13.60 19.39 4.74
N GLU A 87 14.22 18.29 5.00
CA GLU A 87 15.03 17.50 4.06
C GLU A 87 14.37 16.13 3.87
N HIS A 88 14.62 15.47 2.72
CA HIS A 88 14.12 14.12 2.50
C HIS A 88 14.61 13.15 3.59
N ASN A 89 13.77 12.21 3.94
CA ASN A 89 13.99 11.21 4.98
C ASN A 89 14.29 11.80 6.39
N ARG A 90 13.81 13.02 6.66
CA ARG A 90 14.01 13.67 7.97
C ARG A 90 12.86 14.59 8.37
N GLY A 91 12.20 14.27 9.48
CA GLY A 91 11.12 15.08 10.03
C GLY A 91 9.76 14.79 9.41
N TRP A 92 8.84 15.73 9.56
CA TRP A 92 7.47 15.60 9.08
C TRP A 92 7.38 15.61 7.56
N TYR A 93 6.48 14.78 7.03
CA TYR A 93 6.13 14.79 5.62
C TYR A 93 4.62 14.61 5.41
N LEU A 94 4.19 15.04 4.24
CA LEU A 94 2.89 14.70 3.65
C LEU A 94 3.12 13.87 2.41
N GLY A 95 2.27 12.88 2.19
CA GLY A 95 2.32 11.99 1.04
C GLY A 95 1.00 11.87 0.33
N ALA A 96 1.08 11.62 -0.97
CA ALA A 96 -0.02 11.21 -1.81
C ALA A 96 0.27 9.83 -2.36
N ASN A 97 -0.69 8.92 -2.30
CA ASN A 97 -0.50 7.54 -2.69
C ASN A 97 -1.60 7.06 -3.64
N ILE A 98 -1.22 6.11 -4.46
CA ILE A 98 -2.11 5.34 -5.33
C ILE A 98 -1.75 3.87 -5.20
N GLY A 99 -2.76 3.01 -5.18
CA GLY A 99 -2.53 1.58 -5.01
C GLY A 99 -3.62 0.73 -5.61
N MET A 100 -3.35 -0.55 -5.64
CA MET A 100 -4.29 -1.60 -5.99
C MET A 100 -4.26 -2.71 -4.95
N MET A 101 -5.40 -3.32 -4.73
CA MET A 101 -5.59 -4.39 -3.76
C MET A 101 -6.33 -5.55 -4.40
N ALA A 102 -5.88 -6.76 -4.11
CA ALA A 102 -6.65 -7.99 -4.32
C ALA A 102 -6.91 -8.61 -2.95
N PHE A 103 -8.11 -9.09 -2.70
CA PHE A 103 -8.49 -9.57 -1.38
C PHE A 103 -9.48 -10.74 -1.43
N ASP A 104 -9.37 -11.57 -0.40
CA ASP A 104 -10.31 -12.63 -0.02
C ASP A 104 -10.38 -12.55 1.51
N MET A 105 -11.32 -11.73 2.01
CA MET A 105 -11.33 -11.37 3.42
C MET A 105 -12.74 -11.18 3.98
N SER A 106 -12.88 -11.49 5.27
CA SER A 106 -14.06 -11.12 6.06
C SER A 106 -13.92 -9.67 6.52
N LYS A 107 -14.95 -8.86 6.33
CA LYS A 107 -14.92 -7.43 6.70
C LYS A 107 -14.75 -7.29 8.22
N PRO A 108 -13.70 -6.62 8.68
CA PRO A 108 -13.53 -6.32 10.09
C PRO A 108 -14.45 -5.18 10.52
N TYR A 109 -14.99 -5.25 11.72
CA TYR A 109 -15.74 -4.17 12.35
C TYR A 109 -15.47 -4.10 13.85
N ILE A 110 -15.70 -2.95 14.45
CA ILE A 110 -15.51 -2.74 15.89
C ILE A 110 -16.87 -2.73 16.59
N GLU A 111 -17.04 -3.64 17.53
CA GLU A 111 -18.20 -3.70 18.39
C GLU A 111 -17.76 -3.85 19.85
N ASN A 112 -18.27 -2.97 20.74
CA ASN A 112 -17.91 -2.94 22.16
C ASN A 112 -16.38 -2.93 22.40
N TRP A 113 -15.64 -2.09 21.63
CA TRP A 113 -14.18 -1.97 21.67
C TRP A 113 -13.42 -3.26 21.33
N ARG A 114 -14.09 -4.25 20.73
CA ARG A 114 -13.49 -5.50 20.26
C ARG A 114 -13.54 -5.57 18.75
N LEU A 115 -12.44 -5.97 18.15
CA LEU A 115 -12.38 -6.28 16.73
C LEU A 115 -13.15 -7.58 16.47
N LYS A 116 -14.17 -7.50 15.63
CA LYS A 116 -14.96 -8.63 15.17
C LYS A 116 -14.89 -8.71 13.64
N PHE A 117 -15.28 -9.86 13.11
CA PHE A 117 -15.35 -10.10 11.67
C PHE A 117 -16.75 -10.55 11.28
N GLU A 118 -17.22 -10.14 10.12
CA GLU A 118 -18.46 -10.61 9.57
C GLU A 118 -18.43 -12.13 9.34
N ASN A 119 -19.58 -12.79 9.46
CA ASN A 119 -19.73 -14.25 9.21
C ASN A 119 -19.86 -14.56 7.70
N ARG A 120 -19.24 -13.75 6.87
CA ARG A 120 -19.14 -13.86 5.42
C ARG A 120 -17.83 -13.28 4.96
N TYR A 121 -17.40 -13.63 3.76
CA TYR A 121 -16.19 -13.10 3.19
C TYR A 121 -16.43 -12.52 1.80
N CYS A 122 -15.54 -11.66 1.39
CA CYS A 122 -15.59 -10.94 0.12
C CYS A 122 -14.33 -11.25 -0.66
N LYS A 123 -14.50 -11.53 -1.95
CA LYS A 123 -13.38 -11.79 -2.84
C LYS A 123 -13.43 -10.85 -4.03
N GLY A 124 -12.35 -10.10 -4.23
CA GLY A 124 -12.32 -9.10 -5.28
C GLY A 124 -11.01 -8.36 -5.37
N TYR A 125 -11.09 -7.21 -6.04
CA TYR A 125 -9.97 -6.30 -6.22
C TYR A 125 -10.47 -4.86 -6.17
N GLY A 126 -9.57 -3.93 -5.93
CA GLY A 126 -9.89 -2.50 -5.91
C GLY A 126 -8.68 -1.64 -6.21
N MET A 127 -8.97 -0.39 -6.53
CA MET A 127 -7.99 0.67 -6.66
C MET A 127 -8.21 1.72 -5.59
N MET A 128 -7.13 2.33 -5.12
CA MET A 128 -7.21 3.33 -4.07
C MET A 128 -6.35 4.54 -4.39
N ILE A 129 -6.81 5.70 -3.94
CA ILE A 129 -6.05 6.94 -3.96
C ILE A 129 -6.18 7.59 -2.59
N GLY A 130 -5.07 8.05 -2.02
CA GLY A 130 -5.08 8.53 -0.66
C GLY A 130 -4.00 9.55 -0.33
N LEU A 131 -4.10 10.02 0.88
CA LEU A 131 -3.13 10.93 1.49
C LEU A 131 -2.60 10.31 2.77
N CYS A 132 -1.36 10.62 3.11
CA CYS A 132 -0.76 10.23 4.37
C CYS A 132 0.06 11.36 4.97
N ALA A 133 0.27 11.27 6.27
CA ALA A 133 1.19 12.10 7.00
C ALA A 133 2.09 11.18 7.84
N GLY A 134 3.34 11.58 8.01
CA GLY A 134 4.26 10.79 8.81
C GLY A 134 5.46 11.60 9.28
N TYR A 135 6.26 10.95 10.06
CA TYR A 135 7.49 11.49 10.62
C TYR A 135 8.62 10.48 10.48
N GLU A 136 9.70 10.89 9.84
CA GLU A 136 10.91 10.10 9.71
C GLU A 136 12.02 10.60 10.61
N TYR A 137 12.63 9.67 11.32
CA TYR A 137 13.75 9.92 12.23
C TYR A 137 14.93 9.02 11.83
N GLN A 138 16.03 9.65 11.42
CA GLN A 138 17.28 8.96 11.15
C GLN A 138 18.06 8.77 12.47
N PHE A 139 18.44 7.55 12.76
CA PHE A 139 19.30 7.22 13.89
C PHE A 139 20.53 6.43 13.44
N GLY A 140 21.68 6.84 13.93
CA GLY A 140 22.95 6.34 13.42
C GLY A 140 23.17 6.72 11.95
N GLU A 141 24.06 6.00 11.28
CA GLU A 141 24.45 6.32 9.89
C GLU A 141 23.53 5.74 8.83
N ARG A 142 22.84 4.64 9.12
CA ARG A 142 22.11 3.85 8.12
C ARG A 142 20.67 3.54 8.47
N TRP A 143 20.24 3.81 9.68
CA TRP A 143 18.93 3.43 10.16
C TRP A 143 17.92 4.57 10.11
N LEU A 144 16.70 4.24 9.82
CA LEU A 144 15.56 5.14 9.73
C LEU A 144 14.36 4.53 10.46
N LEU A 145 13.68 5.34 11.24
CA LEU A 145 12.36 5.04 11.79
C LEU A 145 11.34 5.92 11.07
N ASP A 146 10.24 5.33 10.59
CA ASP A 146 9.17 6.00 9.86
C ASP A 146 7.83 5.66 10.50
N ALA A 147 7.19 6.65 11.12
CA ALA A 147 5.86 6.52 11.70
C ALA A 147 4.85 7.27 10.84
N TYR A 148 3.75 6.61 10.45
CA TYR A 148 2.81 7.18 9.50
C TYR A 148 1.36 6.73 9.71
N VAL A 149 0.45 7.58 9.25
CA VAL A 149 -0.98 7.32 9.14
C VAL A 149 -1.49 7.88 7.81
N GLY A 150 -2.40 7.17 7.18
CA GLY A 150 -2.97 7.58 5.90
C GLY A 150 -4.42 7.14 5.75
N TRP A 151 -5.11 7.86 4.88
CA TRP A 151 -6.51 7.65 4.53
C TRP A 151 -6.66 7.64 3.02
N ALA A 152 -7.45 6.72 2.51
CA ALA A 152 -7.71 6.60 1.08
C ALA A 152 -9.19 6.42 0.77
N TRP A 153 -9.56 6.92 -0.38
CA TRP A 153 -10.76 6.51 -1.08
C TRP A 153 -10.45 5.28 -1.93
N MET A 154 -11.29 4.25 -1.82
CA MET A 154 -11.14 2.99 -2.55
C MET A 154 -12.39 2.72 -3.36
N ASP A 155 -12.19 2.39 -4.61
CA ASP A 155 -13.20 1.79 -5.49
C ASP A 155 -12.90 0.32 -5.69
N SER A 156 -13.85 -0.55 -5.33
CA SER A 156 -13.64 -2.00 -5.33
C SER A 156 -14.76 -2.76 -6.00
N HIS A 157 -14.37 -3.82 -6.67
CA HIS A 157 -15.27 -4.79 -7.33
C HIS A 157 -15.06 -6.14 -6.66
N TYR A 158 -16.10 -6.69 -6.05
CA TYR A 158 -15.99 -7.94 -5.32
C TYR A 158 -17.31 -8.72 -5.28
N ASN A 159 -17.24 -10.01 -5.02
CA ASN A 159 -18.35 -10.89 -4.77
C ASN A 159 -18.39 -11.26 -3.28
N GLY A 160 -19.59 -11.34 -2.71
CA GLY A 160 -19.80 -11.81 -1.35
C GLY A 160 -20.08 -13.32 -1.33
N TYR A 161 -19.57 -14.00 -0.30
CA TYR A 161 -19.75 -15.43 -0.09
C TYR A 161 -20.08 -15.70 1.38
N SER A 162 -20.97 -16.70 1.61
CA SER A 162 -21.12 -17.29 2.94
C SER A 162 -20.03 -18.33 3.18
N PHE A 163 -19.78 -18.68 4.45
CA PHE A 163 -18.84 -19.77 4.78
C PHE A 163 -19.38 -21.15 4.38
N ASP A 164 -20.67 -21.27 4.09
CA ASP A 164 -21.30 -22.49 3.59
C ASP A 164 -21.10 -22.66 2.06
N GLY A 165 -20.37 -21.75 1.42
CA GLY A 165 -20.09 -21.80 -0.02
C GLY A 165 -21.17 -21.21 -0.90
N GLU A 166 -22.28 -20.76 -0.36
CA GLU A 166 -23.31 -20.03 -1.09
C GLU A 166 -22.89 -18.58 -1.35
N ILE A 167 -23.22 -18.07 -2.51
CA ILE A 167 -23.02 -16.66 -2.85
C ILE A 167 -24.01 -15.83 -2.03
N ASP A 168 -23.50 -14.88 -1.24
CA ASP A 168 -24.31 -14.00 -0.43
C ASP A 168 -25.06 -13.01 -1.35
N MET A 169 -26.36 -13.20 -1.42
CA MET A 169 -27.24 -12.35 -2.20
C MET A 169 -27.48 -11.04 -1.46
N ASN A 170 -27.15 -9.91 -2.07
CA ASN A 170 -27.49 -8.61 -1.51
C ASN A 170 -29.03 -8.50 -1.37
N PRO A 171 -29.58 -8.32 -0.15
CA PRO A 171 -31.03 -8.28 0.07
C PRO A 171 -31.75 -7.13 -0.67
N HIS A 172 -31.01 -6.15 -1.17
CA HIS A 172 -31.55 -5.01 -1.92
C HIS A 172 -31.52 -5.17 -3.44
N ARG A 173 -30.97 -6.27 -3.96
CA ARG A 173 -31.00 -6.59 -5.38
C ARG A 173 -31.37 -8.06 -5.59
N PRO A 174 -32.46 -8.36 -6.32
CA PRO A 174 -32.77 -9.72 -6.70
C PRO A 174 -31.68 -10.23 -7.65
N VAL A 175 -30.85 -11.13 -7.16
CA VAL A 175 -29.73 -11.69 -7.93
C VAL A 175 -30.28 -12.80 -8.83
N GLN A 176 -29.93 -12.72 -10.10
CA GLN A 176 -30.08 -13.87 -10.97
C GLN A 176 -28.96 -14.88 -10.68
N PRO A 177 -29.23 -16.17 -10.45
CA PRO A 177 -28.25 -17.16 -9.97
C PRO A 177 -27.04 -17.41 -10.86
N LYS A 178 -27.00 -16.83 -12.06
CA LYS A 178 -25.92 -17.06 -13.03
C LYS A 178 -24.85 -15.99 -13.09
N HIS A 179 -25.06 -14.84 -12.47
CA HIS A 179 -24.07 -13.76 -12.40
C HIS A 179 -24.12 -13.19 -10.98
N PRO A 180 -23.19 -13.59 -10.10
CA PRO A 180 -23.06 -12.90 -8.85
C PRO A 180 -22.83 -11.42 -9.17
N ASP A 181 -23.73 -10.57 -8.71
CA ASP A 181 -23.50 -9.13 -8.81
C ASP A 181 -22.14 -8.87 -8.20
N PRO A 182 -21.27 -8.12 -8.89
CA PRO A 182 -20.09 -7.63 -8.25
C PRO A 182 -20.56 -6.91 -6.99
N PHE A 183 -20.00 -7.28 -5.90
CA PHE A 183 -20.25 -6.76 -4.58
C PHE A 183 -20.13 -5.27 -4.68
N ASN A 184 -21.21 -4.58 -4.62
CA ASN A 184 -21.30 -3.13 -4.64
C ASN A 184 -20.01 -2.48 -5.14
N GLY A 185 -20.02 -1.79 -6.24
CA GLY A 185 -18.99 -0.79 -6.45
C GLY A 185 -18.98 0.10 -5.21
N SER A 186 -18.32 -0.30 -4.16
CA SER A 186 -18.27 0.47 -2.93
C SER A 186 -17.15 1.45 -3.03
N SER A 187 -17.53 2.71 -3.20
CA SER A 187 -16.61 3.83 -3.01
C SER A 187 -16.58 4.16 -1.53
N GLU A 188 -15.58 3.68 -0.83
CA GLU A 188 -15.47 3.87 0.62
C GLU A 188 -14.16 4.58 1.00
N TRP A 189 -14.26 5.43 2.03
CA TRP A 189 -13.08 5.99 2.68
C TRP A 189 -12.64 5.08 3.82
N TYR A 190 -11.36 4.71 3.86
CA TYR A 190 -10.83 3.91 4.94
C TYR A 190 -9.35 4.22 5.25
N PRO A 191 -8.87 3.86 6.45
CA PRO A 191 -7.45 3.98 6.78
C PRO A 191 -6.66 2.96 5.96
N ASN A 192 -5.86 3.46 5.00
CA ASN A 192 -5.09 2.61 4.09
C ASN A 192 -3.65 2.39 4.53
N LYS A 193 -3.12 3.28 5.36
CA LYS A 193 -1.76 3.19 5.88
C LYS A 193 -1.73 3.54 7.36
N ILE A 194 -1.18 2.64 8.14
CA ILE A 194 -0.86 2.89 9.54
C ILE A 194 0.32 2.01 9.92
N GLY A 195 1.31 2.59 10.58
CA GLY A 195 2.43 1.77 11.01
C GLY A 195 3.65 2.56 11.47
N VAL A 196 4.60 1.75 11.91
CA VAL A 196 5.96 2.17 12.23
C VAL A 196 6.90 1.23 11.47
N SER A 197 7.66 1.78 10.56
CA SER A 197 8.62 1.01 9.76
C SER A 197 10.04 1.31 10.20
N ILE A 198 10.87 0.27 10.20
CA ILE A 198 12.31 0.40 10.31
C ILE A 198 12.91 0.33 8.91
N GLY A 199 13.79 1.26 8.60
CA GLY A 199 14.47 1.36 7.30
C GLY A 199 15.97 1.20 7.43
N TYR A 200 16.57 0.58 6.41
CA TYR A 200 18.01 0.47 6.28
C TYR A 200 18.47 1.10 4.96
N ARG A 201 19.46 1.98 5.03
CA ARG A 201 20.02 2.67 3.87
C ARG A 201 20.84 1.72 3.02
N ILE A 202 20.45 1.54 1.75
CA ILE A 202 21.13 0.67 0.80
C ILE A 202 22.05 1.43 -0.17
N PHE A 203 21.76 2.71 -0.44
CA PHE A 203 22.58 3.57 -1.27
C PHE A 203 23.02 4.81 -0.51
N GLN A 204 24.31 5.14 -0.61
CA GLN A 204 24.85 6.39 -0.08
C GLN A 204 25.31 7.27 -1.24
N PRO A 205 25.09 8.59 -1.18
CA PRO A 205 25.74 9.51 -2.10
C PRO A 205 27.24 9.36 -1.95
N LYS A 206 27.97 9.28 -3.07
CA LYS A 206 29.43 9.37 -3.04
C LYS A 206 29.79 10.72 -2.40
N ARG A 207 30.51 10.71 -1.28
CA ARG A 207 31.11 11.93 -0.74
C ARG A 207 32.01 12.50 -1.85
N LYS A 208 31.73 13.72 -2.31
CA LYS A 208 32.71 14.46 -3.06
C LYS A 208 33.90 14.65 -2.14
N THR A 209 35.02 14.01 -2.45
CA THR A 209 36.30 14.34 -1.81
C THR A 209 36.55 15.81 -2.14
N PRO A 210 36.82 16.68 -1.17
CA PRO A 210 37.26 18.02 -1.50
C PRO A 210 38.56 17.87 -2.31
N ASP A 211 38.59 18.45 -3.48
CA ASP A 211 39.83 18.57 -4.25
C ASP A 211 40.81 19.38 -3.39
N LEU A 212 41.95 18.74 -3.03
CA LEU A 212 43.07 19.34 -2.32
C LEU A 212 43.84 20.27 -3.26
#